data_aafde5d6ec659ed0d71eacd4d24441c2
#
_entry.id   aafde5d6ec659ed0d71eacd4d24441c2
#
_cell.length_a   1.000
_cell.length_b   1.000
_cell.length_c   1.000
_cell.angle_alpha   90.00
_cell.angle_beta   90.00
_cell.angle_gamma   90.00
#
_symmetry.space_group_name_H-M   'P 1'
#
loop_
_entity.id
_entity.type
_entity.pdbx_description
1 polymer ?
#
loop_
_entity_poly.entity_id
_entity_poly.type
_entity_poly.pdbx_seq_one_letter_code
_entity_poly.pdbx_strand_id
1 'polypeptide(L)'
;KPIKDEEELFDNNVVKVVFDIKGDALYFSRHTIPFLRKVDKDAKSWLAARTFYKHIGIYSYKVDVLKKIASLEQSELELAECLEQLRWIENSYTIKMGVTEYESYSIDTPQDVEKCLKYFQD
;
A
#
# COMPACT_ATOMS: atom_id res chain seq x y z
N LYS A 1 0.32 -3.74 -6.14
CA LYS A 1 -0.47 -4.75 -6.81
C LYS A 1 -1.89 -4.23 -7.01
N PRO A 2 -2.59 -4.47 -8.16
CA PRO A 2 -4.01 -4.17 -8.30
C PRO A 2 -4.85 -4.92 -7.28
N ILE A 3 -5.82 -4.23 -6.65
CA ILE A 3 -6.84 -4.82 -5.80
C ILE A 3 -7.92 -5.39 -6.71
N LYS A 4 -8.24 -6.68 -6.52
CA LYS A 4 -9.31 -7.39 -7.26
C LYS A 4 -10.39 -7.91 -6.31
N ASP A 5 -10.07 -8.02 -5.03
CA ASP A 5 -10.97 -8.47 -3.97
C ASP A 5 -11.71 -7.28 -3.37
N GLU A 6 -13.04 -7.40 -3.31
CA GLU A 6 -13.91 -6.37 -2.74
C GLU A 6 -13.68 -6.16 -1.24
N GLU A 7 -13.32 -7.23 -0.51
CA GLU A 7 -13.03 -7.16 0.92
C GLU A 7 -11.74 -6.35 1.19
N GLU A 8 -10.71 -6.52 0.35
CA GLU A 8 -9.45 -5.80 0.50
C GLU A 8 -9.59 -4.27 0.29
N LEU A 9 -10.57 -3.84 -0.51
CA LEU A 9 -10.68 -2.43 -0.89
C LEU A 9 -10.94 -1.52 0.31
N PHE A 10 -11.80 -1.94 1.23
CA PHE A 10 -12.17 -1.17 2.43
C PHE A 10 -11.52 -1.67 3.71
N ASP A 11 -10.68 -2.72 3.65
CA ASP A 11 -9.90 -3.19 4.79
C ASP A 11 -8.77 -2.22 5.14
N ASN A 12 -8.79 -1.64 6.33
CA ASN A 12 -7.76 -0.70 6.82
C ASN A 12 -6.39 -1.39 7.09
N ASN A 13 -6.32 -2.72 7.14
CA ASN A 13 -5.07 -3.46 7.22
C ASN A 13 -4.37 -3.56 5.87
N VAL A 14 -5.12 -3.47 4.78
CA VAL A 14 -4.60 -3.40 3.41
C VAL A 14 -4.26 -1.96 3.08
N VAL A 15 -2.98 -1.62 3.02
CA VAL A 15 -2.52 -0.27 2.68
C VAL A 15 -2.72 0.02 1.20
N LYS A 16 -3.45 1.09 0.88
CA LYS A 16 -3.63 1.58 -0.49
C LYS A 16 -2.54 2.57 -0.87
N VAL A 17 -2.23 2.65 -2.16
CA VAL A 17 -1.26 3.60 -2.70
C VAL A 17 -1.78 4.25 -3.97
N VAL A 18 -1.54 5.55 -4.08
CA VAL A 18 -1.72 6.33 -5.32
C VAL A 18 -0.36 6.81 -5.80
N PHE A 19 -0.17 6.80 -7.11
CA PHE A 19 1.07 7.25 -7.75
C PHE A 19 0.75 8.01 -9.04
N ASP A 20 1.68 8.81 -9.49
CA ASP A 20 1.54 9.63 -10.68
C ASP A 20 1.77 8.84 -11.98
N ILE A 21 1.64 9.52 -13.12
CA ILE A 21 1.83 8.92 -14.46
C ILE A 21 3.27 8.46 -14.72
N LYS A 22 4.24 8.94 -13.93
CA LYS A 22 5.64 8.51 -14.00
C LYS A 22 5.93 7.31 -13.10
N GLY A 23 4.94 6.90 -12.29
CA GLY A 23 5.07 5.84 -11.31
C GLY A 23 5.71 6.30 -10.00
N ASP A 24 5.69 7.58 -9.68
CA ASP A 24 6.14 8.08 -8.39
C ASP A 24 5.00 8.09 -7.39
N ALA A 25 5.21 7.50 -6.21
CA ALA A 25 4.20 7.45 -5.16
C ALA A 25 3.83 8.86 -4.71
N LEU A 26 2.52 9.12 -4.64
CA LEU A 26 1.97 10.38 -4.16
C LEU A 26 1.55 10.28 -2.69
N TYR A 27 0.92 9.16 -2.32
CA TYR A 27 0.48 8.93 -0.94
C TYR A 27 0.17 7.46 -0.69
N PHE A 28 0.35 7.03 0.57
CA PHE A 28 -0.07 5.73 1.08
C PHE A 28 -1.09 5.95 2.20
N SER A 29 -2.15 5.15 2.23
CA SER A 29 -3.16 5.26 3.28
C SER A 29 -3.77 3.89 3.63
N ARG A 30 -4.12 3.74 4.90
CA ARG A 30 -4.98 2.63 5.34
C ARG A 30 -6.40 2.79 4.85
N HIS A 31 -6.84 4.03 4.66
CA HIS A 31 -8.14 4.32 4.06
C HIS A 31 -8.12 4.10 2.55
N THR A 32 -9.31 3.86 1.95
CA THR A 32 -9.43 3.71 0.50
C THR A 32 -9.18 5.04 -0.21
N ILE A 33 -8.14 5.10 -1.01
CA ILE A 33 -7.74 6.25 -1.83
C ILE A 33 -7.53 5.85 -3.30
N PRO A 34 -7.91 6.76 -4.25
CA PRO A 34 -8.63 8.02 -4.06
C PRO A 34 -10.11 7.79 -3.77
N PHE A 35 -10.78 8.79 -3.17
CA PHE A 35 -12.22 8.75 -2.98
C PHE A 35 -12.96 8.97 -4.31
N LEU A 36 -13.93 8.12 -4.60
CA LEU A 36 -14.77 8.24 -5.81
C LEU A 36 -16.08 8.95 -5.49
N ARG A 37 -16.13 10.26 -5.76
CA ARG A 37 -17.27 11.12 -5.39
C ARG A 37 -18.58 10.79 -6.13
N LYS A 38 -18.48 10.29 -7.38
CA LYS A 38 -19.64 10.11 -8.28
C LYS A 38 -20.02 8.63 -8.46
N VAL A 39 -19.54 7.77 -7.62
CA VAL A 39 -19.77 6.31 -7.67
C VAL A 39 -20.39 5.89 -6.35
N ASP A 40 -21.33 4.95 -6.40
CA ASP A 40 -21.96 4.40 -5.20
C ASP A 40 -20.90 3.83 -4.24
N LYS A 41 -21.13 4.00 -2.94
CA LYS A 41 -20.16 3.64 -1.90
C LYS A 41 -20.18 2.13 -1.60
N ASP A 42 -19.95 1.32 -2.62
CA ASP A 42 -19.77 -0.12 -2.52
C ASP A 42 -18.51 -0.56 -3.28
N ALA A 43 -17.89 -1.65 -2.85
CA ALA A 43 -16.61 -2.11 -3.38
C ALA A 43 -16.71 -2.50 -4.85
N LYS A 44 -17.79 -3.14 -5.25
CA LYS A 44 -18.02 -3.59 -6.63
C LYS A 44 -18.06 -2.42 -7.60
N SER A 45 -18.83 -1.38 -7.28
CA SER A 45 -18.93 -0.16 -8.10
C SER A 45 -17.59 0.56 -8.20
N TRP A 46 -16.82 0.62 -7.11
CA TRP A 46 -15.51 1.28 -7.10
C TRP A 46 -14.47 0.51 -7.91
N LEU A 47 -14.40 -0.83 -7.77
CA LEU A 47 -13.48 -1.67 -8.56
C LEU A 47 -13.83 -1.69 -10.05
N ALA A 48 -15.12 -1.56 -10.40
CA ALA A 48 -15.55 -1.41 -11.79
C ALA A 48 -15.18 -0.05 -12.39
N ALA A 49 -15.18 1.01 -11.56
CA ALA A 49 -14.92 2.38 -12.01
C ALA A 49 -13.44 2.68 -12.24
N ARG A 50 -12.52 2.08 -11.44
CA ARG A 50 -11.09 2.27 -11.60
C ARG A 50 -10.28 1.17 -10.91
N THR A 51 -9.00 1.04 -11.31
CA THR A 51 -8.04 0.19 -10.62
C THR A 51 -7.53 0.86 -9.36
N PHE A 52 -7.66 0.18 -8.22
CA PHE A 52 -7.01 0.53 -6.96
C PHE A 52 -5.77 -0.34 -6.77
N TYR A 53 -4.79 0.17 -6.04
CA TYR A 53 -3.53 -0.54 -5.81
C TYR A 53 -3.27 -0.72 -4.31
N LYS A 54 -2.92 -1.96 -3.93
CA LYS A 54 -2.39 -2.24 -2.59
C LYS A 54 -0.87 -2.21 -2.60
N HIS A 55 -0.32 -1.75 -1.50
CA HIS A 55 1.11 -1.75 -1.21
C HIS A 55 1.55 -3.16 -0.81
N ILE A 56 2.71 -3.62 -1.30
CA ILE A 56 3.25 -4.96 -1.02
C ILE A 56 4.35 -4.94 0.05
N GLY A 57 4.92 -3.79 0.38
CA GLY A 57 5.92 -3.67 1.44
C GLY A 57 7.32 -4.19 1.07
N ILE A 58 7.63 -4.32 -0.22
CA ILE A 58 8.97 -4.70 -0.69
C ILE A 58 9.68 -3.48 -1.24
N TYR A 59 10.87 -3.18 -0.71
CA TYR A 59 11.64 -2.00 -1.06
C TYR A 59 13.06 -2.32 -1.51
N SER A 60 13.55 -1.54 -2.47
CA SER A 60 14.94 -1.51 -2.88
C SER A 60 15.49 -0.10 -2.73
N TYR A 61 16.70 0.03 -2.23
CA TYR A 61 17.32 1.33 -1.92
C TYR A 61 18.71 1.44 -2.51
N LYS A 62 19.10 2.67 -2.88
CA LYS A 62 20.52 3.02 -2.97
C LYS A 62 21.08 3.14 -1.56
N VAL A 63 22.27 2.62 -1.31
CA VAL A 63 22.88 2.56 0.04
C VAL A 63 23.01 3.92 0.71
N ASP A 64 23.38 4.93 -0.05
CA ASP A 64 23.49 6.31 0.44
C ASP A 64 22.13 6.93 0.81
N VAL A 65 21.07 6.58 0.07
CA VAL A 65 19.69 6.98 0.37
C VAL A 65 19.21 6.26 1.63
N LEU A 66 19.44 4.95 1.74
CA LEU A 66 19.04 4.18 2.92
C LEU A 66 19.64 4.76 4.21
N LYS A 67 20.92 5.11 4.19
CA LYS A 67 21.57 5.74 5.34
C LYS A 67 20.91 7.08 5.75
N LYS A 68 20.49 7.87 4.76
CA LYS A 68 19.81 9.16 5.02
C LYS A 68 18.41 8.96 5.59
N ILE A 69 17.58 8.12 4.95
CA ILE A 69 16.20 7.91 5.41
C ILE A 69 16.14 7.20 6.77
N ALA A 70 17.11 6.35 7.10
CA ALA A 70 17.22 5.69 8.40
C ALA A 70 17.52 6.67 9.56
N SER A 71 18.09 7.86 9.25
CA SER A 71 18.38 8.88 10.25
C SER A 71 17.27 9.94 10.39
N LEU A 72 16.20 9.85 9.60
CA LEU A 72 15.07 10.78 9.70
C LEU A 72 14.26 10.50 10.99
N GLU A 73 13.84 11.58 11.64
CA GLU A 73 12.89 11.50 12.73
C GLU A 73 11.49 11.13 12.21
N GLN A 74 10.67 10.55 13.09
CA GLN A 74 9.29 10.25 12.75
C GLN A 74 8.52 11.50 12.36
N SER A 75 7.66 11.36 11.35
CA SER A 75 6.89 12.47 10.78
C SER A 75 5.41 12.37 11.13
N GLU A 76 4.68 13.46 10.95
CA GLU A 76 3.27 13.54 11.33
C GLU A 76 2.38 12.58 10.55
N LEU A 77 2.58 12.44 9.24
CA LEU A 77 1.80 11.51 8.41
C LEU A 77 2.14 10.05 8.74
N GLU A 78 3.42 9.75 8.99
CA GLU A 78 3.83 8.42 9.46
C GLU A 78 3.13 8.04 10.75
N LEU A 79 3.11 8.94 11.74
CA LEU A 79 2.46 8.70 13.02
C LEU A 79 0.94 8.55 12.87
N ALA A 80 0.31 9.35 12.02
CA ALA A 80 -1.13 9.33 11.79
C ALA A 80 -1.60 8.02 11.14
N GLU A 81 -0.90 7.55 10.11
CA GLU A 81 -1.27 6.34 9.35
C GLU A 81 -0.57 5.08 9.88
N CYS A 82 0.45 5.21 10.76
CA CYS A 82 1.39 4.15 11.15
C CYS A 82 2.04 3.49 9.92
N LEU A 83 2.57 4.32 9.02
CA LEU A 83 3.20 3.93 7.75
C LEU A 83 4.54 4.64 7.57
N GLU A 84 5.64 3.92 7.79
CA GLU A 84 7.01 4.47 7.79
C GLU A 84 7.38 5.19 6.48
N GLN A 85 6.92 4.69 5.33
CA GLN A 85 7.24 5.26 4.02
C GLN A 85 6.68 6.68 3.82
N LEU A 86 5.72 7.12 4.62
CA LEU A 86 5.22 8.50 4.58
C LEU A 86 6.26 9.48 5.09
N ARG A 87 7.12 9.10 6.05
CA ARG A 87 8.28 9.88 6.50
C ARG A 87 9.18 10.28 5.33
N TRP A 88 9.40 9.34 4.41
CA TRP A 88 10.25 9.61 3.25
C TRP A 88 9.61 10.61 2.29
N ILE A 89 8.31 10.46 2.01
CA ILE A 89 7.56 11.41 1.16
C ILE A 89 7.52 12.80 1.78
N GLU A 90 7.25 12.91 3.08
CA GLU A 90 7.26 14.20 3.80
C GLU A 90 8.63 14.88 3.75
N ASN A 91 9.73 14.11 3.70
CA ASN A 91 11.09 14.61 3.53
C ASN A 91 11.53 14.72 2.06
N SER A 92 10.58 14.75 1.13
CA SER A 92 10.80 14.94 -0.31
C SER A 92 11.61 13.84 -1.00
N TYR A 93 11.65 12.63 -0.43
CA TYR A 93 12.19 11.47 -1.14
C TYR A 93 11.14 10.89 -2.09
N THR A 94 11.58 10.56 -3.29
CA THR A 94 10.73 9.91 -4.29
C THR A 94 10.75 8.39 -4.11
N ILE A 95 9.57 7.78 -4.05
CA ILE A 95 9.40 6.33 -4.04
C ILE A 95 8.88 5.92 -5.42
N LYS A 96 9.71 5.24 -6.21
CA LYS A 96 9.31 4.70 -7.50
C LYS A 96 8.52 3.41 -7.30
N MET A 97 7.34 3.34 -7.89
CA MET A 97 6.44 2.20 -7.80
C MET A 97 6.66 1.20 -8.93
N GLY A 98 6.78 -0.07 -8.58
CA GLY A 98 6.66 -1.19 -9.52
C GLY A 98 5.30 -1.88 -9.35
N VAL A 99 4.60 -2.14 -10.45
CA VAL A 99 3.34 -2.89 -10.41
C VAL A 99 3.61 -4.37 -10.63
N THR A 100 3.04 -5.22 -9.79
CA THR A 100 3.14 -6.68 -9.91
C THR A 100 1.76 -7.32 -9.84
N GLU A 101 1.58 -8.43 -10.56
CA GLU A 101 0.38 -9.29 -10.48
C GLU A 101 0.58 -10.46 -9.50
N TYR A 102 1.82 -10.70 -9.03
CA TYR A 102 2.07 -11.80 -8.08
C TYR A 102 1.34 -11.57 -6.76
N GLU A 103 0.75 -12.65 -6.22
CA GLU A 103 0.19 -12.62 -4.88
C GLU A 103 1.30 -12.77 -3.86
N SER A 104 1.20 -11.96 -2.80
CA SER A 104 2.02 -12.10 -1.60
C SER A 104 1.08 -12.15 -0.41
N TYR A 105 1.31 -13.11 0.47
CA TYR A 105 0.55 -13.26 1.70
C TYR A 105 1.39 -12.68 2.83
N SER A 106 0.91 -11.60 3.47
CA SER A 106 1.50 -11.12 4.71
C SER A 106 0.97 -11.95 5.88
N ILE A 107 1.82 -12.15 6.88
CA ILE A 107 1.48 -12.84 8.12
C ILE A 107 1.69 -11.83 9.24
N ASP A 108 0.65 -11.07 9.55
CA ASP A 108 0.66 -10.05 10.60
C ASP A 108 -0.15 -10.51 11.84
N THR A 109 -1.06 -11.47 11.66
CA THR A 109 -1.93 -12.01 12.71
C THR A 109 -1.89 -13.54 12.73
N PRO A 110 -2.25 -14.19 13.87
CA PRO A 110 -2.38 -15.65 13.93
C PRO A 110 -3.34 -16.22 12.88
N GLN A 111 -4.40 -15.49 12.53
CA GLN A 111 -5.37 -15.88 11.52
C GLN A 111 -4.77 -15.91 10.10
N ASP A 112 -3.77 -15.07 9.84
CA ASP A 112 -3.08 -15.05 8.54
C ASP A 112 -2.23 -16.31 8.36
N VAL A 113 -1.68 -16.86 9.45
CA VAL A 113 -0.96 -18.15 9.41
C VAL A 113 -1.87 -19.26 8.91
N GLU A 114 -3.10 -19.35 9.43
CA GLU A 114 -4.08 -20.35 8.99
C GLU A 114 -4.47 -20.19 7.52
N LYS A 115 -4.61 -18.93 7.06
CA LYS A 115 -4.86 -18.64 5.64
C LYS A 115 -3.68 -19.07 4.78
N CYS A 116 -2.44 -18.70 5.16
CA CYS A 116 -1.23 -19.09 4.44
C CYS A 116 -1.06 -20.60 4.33
N LEU A 117 -1.28 -21.34 5.40
CA LEU A 117 -1.12 -22.79 5.41
C LEU A 117 -2.02 -23.50 4.37
N LYS A 118 -3.19 -22.94 4.07
CA LYS A 118 -4.09 -23.47 3.02
C LYS A 118 -3.49 -23.36 1.62
N TYR A 119 -2.63 -22.38 1.34
CA TYR A 119 -1.99 -22.20 0.05
C TYR A 119 -0.74 -23.06 -0.17
N PHE A 120 -0.17 -23.63 0.91
CA PHE A 120 1.01 -24.48 0.85
C PHE A 120 0.68 -25.98 1.00
N GLN A 121 -0.58 -26.36 1.02
CA GLN A 121 -1.02 -27.75 1.17
C GLN A 121 -1.36 -28.45 -0.18
N ASP A 122 -1.06 -27.81 -1.32
CA ASP A 122 -1.18 -28.40 -2.68
C ASP A 122 0.18 -28.83 -3.24
#